data_6a9dc7e8eb0212476e0e170529c0f6f4
#
_entry.id   6a9dc7e8eb0212476e0e170529c0f6f4
#
_cell.length_a   1.000
_cell.length_b   1.000
_cell.length_c   1.000
_cell.angle_alpha   90.00
_cell.angle_beta   90.00
_cell.angle_gamma   90.00
#
_symmetry.space_group_name_H-M   'P 1'
#
loop_
_entity.id
_entity.type
_entity.pdbx_description
1 polymer ?
#
loop_
_entity_poly.entity_id
_entity_poly.type
_entity_poly.pdbx_seq_one_letter_code
_entity_poly.pdbx_strand_id
1 'polypeptide(L)'
;GSGIIVGQNDSELLIVTNNHVVSDSEGLTVTFADESTADAAIKGTDSEADLAVIAVPLDKVSADTKGKIKAATLGDSDSLKMGQGVIAIGNALGLGQSVTVGHVSALNREIKVDDATKTVIQTDAAINPGNSGGALLNSKGEVIGINEAKYADTSVEGVGYAIPISKAKDIIDDLMTRTTKIAVSESEQGYLGIQLRNIDESMAKMYGMPQGVYVYKIMEDSAAAGSDLHEKDIITKLDGEKISNYADLAKLLTYYKSGDTVTLTVQSLVN
;
A
#
# COMPACT_ATOMS: atom_id res chain seq x y z
N GLY A 1 6.02 -11.34 -2.63
CA GLY A 1 4.85 -10.79 -3.29
C GLY A 1 5.11 -10.44 -4.74
N SER A 2 4.10 -9.94 -5.40
CA SER A 2 4.14 -9.52 -6.80
C SER A 2 3.74 -8.04 -6.93
N GLY A 3 3.94 -7.47 -8.12
CA GLY A 3 3.53 -6.10 -8.40
C GLY A 3 3.15 -5.92 -9.87
N ILE A 4 2.50 -4.81 -10.17
CA ILE A 4 2.05 -4.43 -11.50
C ILE A 4 2.66 -3.07 -11.83
N ILE A 5 3.39 -2.96 -12.94
CA ILE A 5 3.88 -1.68 -13.42
C ILE A 5 2.67 -0.87 -13.88
N VAL A 6 2.41 0.28 -13.25
CA VAL A 6 1.25 1.13 -13.53
C VAL A 6 1.62 2.44 -14.21
N GLY A 7 2.90 2.82 -14.21
CA GLY A 7 3.36 4.04 -14.86
C GLY A 7 4.82 4.34 -14.60
N GLN A 8 5.21 5.52 -15.01
CA GLN A 8 6.52 6.13 -14.70
C GLN A 8 6.39 7.65 -14.71
N ASN A 9 7.27 8.30 -13.98
CA ASN A 9 7.51 9.74 -14.08
C ASN A 9 8.92 9.98 -14.64
N ASP A 10 9.44 11.20 -14.55
CA ASP A 10 10.75 11.56 -15.12
C ASP A 10 11.94 10.82 -14.47
N SER A 11 11.78 10.29 -13.27
CA SER A 11 12.86 9.68 -12.47
C SER A 11 12.55 8.28 -11.95
N GLU A 12 11.30 7.84 -11.95
CA GLU A 12 10.87 6.63 -11.26
C GLU A 12 9.93 5.77 -12.10
N LEU A 13 10.12 4.47 -12.05
CA LEU A 13 9.15 3.46 -12.47
C LEU A 13 8.22 3.17 -11.30
N LEU A 14 6.90 3.19 -11.54
CA LEU A 14 5.87 3.06 -10.51
C LEU A 14 5.17 1.71 -10.60
N ILE A 15 5.12 1.02 -9.47
CA ILE A 15 4.61 -0.35 -9.37
C ILE A 15 3.58 -0.39 -8.24
N VAL A 16 2.37 -0.85 -8.52
CA VAL A 16 1.37 -1.14 -7.48
C VAL A 16 1.54 -2.55 -6.95
N THR A 17 1.34 -2.73 -5.66
CA THR A 17 1.31 -4.01 -4.95
C THR A 17 0.34 -3.92 -3.76
N ASN A 18 0.22 -4.98 -2.94
CA ASN A 18 -0.51 -4.88 -1.68
C ASN A 18 0.33 -4.22 -0.58
N ASN A 19 -0.34 -3.52 0.33
CA ASN A 19 0.32 -2.90 1.48
C ASN A 19 0.98 -3.94 2.38
N HIS A 20 0.31 -5.08 2.67
CA HIS A 20 0.89 -6.14 3.50
C HIS A 20 2.15 -6.78 2.91
N VAL A 21 2.42 -6.63 1.61
CA VAL A 21 3.64 -7.13 0.96
C VAL A 21 4.85 -6.26 1.33
N VAL A 22 4.65 -4.98 1.62
CA VAL A 22 5.74 -4.00 1.82
C VAL A 22 5.81 -3.41 3.22
N SER A 23 4.74 -3.51 4.04
CA SER A 23 4.61 -2.81 5.32
C SER A 23 5.70 -3.15 6.33
N ASP A 24 6.12 -4.41 6.40
CA ASP A 24 7.09 -4.89 7.39
C ASP A 24 8.50 -5.09 6.79
N SER A 25 8.75 -4.56 5.58
CA SER A 25 10.03 -4.71 4.91
C SER A 25 11.07 -3.70 5.44
N GLU A 26 12.31 -4.16 5.64
CA GLU A 26 13.48 -3.30 5.88
C GLU A 26 14.07 -2.76 4.58
N GLY A 27 13.83 -3.45 3.47
CA GLY A 27 14.25 -3.08 2.12
C GLY A 27 13.39 -3.77 1.08
N LEU A 28 13.27 -3.15 -0.08
CA LEU A 28 12.48 -3.66 -1.20
C LEU A 28 13.38 -3.85 -2.41
N THR A 29 13.31 -5.01 -3.03
CA THR A 29 13.96 -5.30 -4.31
C THR A 29 12.91 -5.81 -5.28
N VAL A 30 12.86 -5.22 -6.47
CA VAL A 30 12.03 -5.65 -7.59
C VAL A 30 12.85 -6.55 -8.50
N THR A 31 12.32 -7.73 -8.80
CA THR A 31 12.85 -8.62 -9.85
C THR A 31 11.93 -8.53 -11.05
N PHE A 32 12.49 -8.12 -12.18
CA PHE A 32 11.75 -8.01 -13.46
C PHE A 32 11.64 -9.36 -14.18
N ALA A 33 10.80 -9.40 -15.21
CA ALA A 33 10.58 -10.63 -15.99
C ALA A 33 11.84 -11.16 -16.72
N ASP A 34 12.85 -10.34 -16.87
CA ASP A 34 14.16 -10.72 -17.44
C ASP A 34 15.19 -11.08 -16.35
N GLU A 35 14.72 -11.33 -15.13
CA GLU A 35 15.50 -11.69 -13.93
C GLU A 35 16.45 -10.57 -13.44
N SER A 36 16.46 -9.41 -14.08
CA SER A 36 17.18 -8.25 -13.55
C SER A 36 16.52 -7.73 -12.28
N THR A 37 17.30 -7.16 -11.38
CA THR A 37 16.84 -6.65 -10.10
C THR A 37 17.16 -5.18 -9.93
N ALA A 38 16.29 -4.48 -9.20
CA ALA A 38 16.55 -3.12 -8.77
C ALA A 38 15.93 -2.86 -7.39
N ASP A 39 16.61 -2.05 -6.59
CA ASP A 39 16.07 -1.62 -5.31
C ASP A 39 14.92 -0.64 -5.53
N ALA A 40 13.93 -0.74 -4.66
CA ALA A 40 12.74 0.08 -4.67
C ALA A 40 12.50 0.74 -3.32
N ALA A 41 11.72 1.79 -3.31
CA ALA A 41 11.28 2.45 -2.10
C ALA A 41 9.75 2.63 -2.11
N ILE A 42 9.13 2.72 -0.93
CA ILE A 42 7.70 2.99 -0.81
C ILE A 42 7.43 4.43 -1.25
N LYS A 43 6.50 4.60 -2.16
CA LYS A 43 6.00 5.92 -2.56
C LYS A 43 4.78 6.33 -1.74
N GLY A 44 3.86 5.42 -1.54
CA GLY A 44 2.71 5.63 -0.68
C GLY A 44 2.01 4.32 -0.36
N THR A 45 1.28 4.30 0.75
CA THR A 45 0.48 3.15 1.19
C THR A 45 -0.92 3.56 1.58
N ASP A 46 -1.86 2.64 1.41
CA ASP A 46 -3.20 2.67 1.98
C ASP A 46 -3.47 1.32 2.65
N SER A 47 -3.34 1.30 3.97
CA SER A 47 -3.53 0.08 4.75
C SER A 47 -5.00 -0.37 4.81
N GLU A 48 -5.94 0.55 4.62
CA GLU A 48 -7.36 0.24 4.62
C GLU A 48 -7.78 -0.46 3.32
N ALA A 49 -7.28 0.01 2.17
CA ALA A 49 -7.50 -0.65 0.88
C ALA A 49 -6.54 -1.82 0.63
N ASP A 50 -5.52 -2.01 1.48
CA ASP A 50 -4.39 -2.94 1.31
C ASP A 50 -3.64 -2.72 -0.01
N LEU A 51 -3.37 -1.46 -0.34
CA LEU A 51 -2.65 -1.05 -1.54
C LEU A 51 -1.36 -0.31 -1.18
N ALA A 52 -0.35 -0.47 -2.00
CA ALA A 52 0.89 0.31 -1.97
C ALA A 52 1.37 0.61 -3.38
N VAL A 53 2.00 1.77 -3.54
CA VAL A 53 2.81 2.07 -4.72
C VAL A 53 4.27 2.14 -4.29
N ILE A 54 5.12 1.40 -4.97
CA ILE A 54 6.56 1.45 -4.82
C ILE A 54 7.19 2.09 -6.05
N ALA A 55 8.32 2.74 -5.86
CA ALA A 55 9.07 3.41 -6.90
C ALA A 55 10.46 2.78 -7.07
N VAL A 56 10.83 2.52 -8.31
CA VAL A 56 12.19 2.09 -8.70
C VAL A 56 12.84 3.25 -9.45
N PRO A 57 14.00 3.77 -9.00
CA PRO A 57 14.70 4.80 -9.74
C PRO A 57 15.02 4.35 -11.17
N LEU A 58 14.66 5.15 -12.17
CA LEU A 58 14.88 4.79 -13.58
C LEU A 58 16.35 4.59 -13.95
N ASP A 59 17.26 5.26 -13.26
CA ASP A 59 18.71 5.08 -13.46
C ASP A 59 19.23 3.71 -12.97
N LYS A 60 18.46 3.03 -12.12
CA LYS A 60 18.74 1.66 -11.63
C LYS A 60 18.13 0.56 -12.51
N VAL A 61 17.28 0.91 -13.45
CA VAL A 61 16.71 -0.04 -14.41
C VAL A 61 17.56 -0.05 -15.68
N SER A 62 18.04 -1.23 -16.10
CA SER A 62 18.86 -1.36 -17.31
C SER A 62 18.12 -0.93 -18.58
N ALA A 63 18.87 -0.51 -19.61
CA ALA A 63 18.29 -0.14 -20.89
C ALA A 63 17.53 -1.32 -21.54
N ASP A 64 18.05 -2.54 -21.39
CA ASP A 64 17.42 -3.76 -21.91
C ASP A 64 16.09 -4.04 -21.21
N THR A 65 16.06 -3.91 -19.88
CA THR A 65 14.84 -4.07 -19.08
C THR A 65 13.81 -3.02 -19.46
N LYS A 66 14.22 -1.73 -19.56
CA LYS A 66 13.33 -0.64 -20.01
C LYS A 66 12.69 -0.90 -21.36
N GLY A 67 13.43 -1.53 -22.29
CA GLY A 67 12.93 -1.90 -23.61
C GLY A 67 11.87 -3.02 -23.59
N LYS A 68 11.80 -3.80 -22.51
CA LYS A 68 10.91 -4.96 -22.38
C LYS A 68 9.67 -4.70 -21.53
N ILE A 69 9.73 -3.75 -20.58
CA ILE A 69 8.64 -3.45 -19.66
C ILE A 69 7.69 -2.40 -20.24
N LYS A 70 6.42 -2.50 -19.85
CA LYS A 70 5.37 -1.52 -20.16
C LYS A 70 4.45 -1.36 -18.96
N ALA A 71 3.90 -0.17 -18.81
CA ALA A 71 2.79 0.03 -17.89
C ALA A 71 1.58 -0.79 -18.33
N ALA A 72 0.95 -1.45 -17.39
CA ALA A 72 -0.26 -2.22 -17.63
C ALA A 72 -1.43 -1.30 -17.98
N THR A 73 -2.32 -1.77 -18.85
CA THR A 73 -3.60 -1.09 -19.08
C THR A 73 -4.56 -1.46 -17.96
N LEU A 74 -5.04 -0.47 -17.23
CA LEU A 74 -6.09 -0.67 -16.21
C LEU A 74 -7.44 -0.74 -16.92
N GLY A 75 -8.16 -1.83 -16.70
CA GLY A 75 -9.48 -2.07 -17.25
C GLY A 75 -10.61 -1.50 -16.39
N ASP A 76 -11.79 -2.08 -16.55
CA ASP A 76 -13.00 -1.73 -15.82
C ASP A 76 -13.59 -2.98 -15.14
N SER A 77 -13.47 -3.04 -13.81
CA SER A 77 -14.01 -4.16 -13.03
C SER A 77 -15.51 -4.08 -12.82
N ASP A 78 -16.13 -2.90 -13.01
CA ASP A 78 -17.57 -2.73 -12.81
C ASP A 78 -18.37 -3.31 -13.99
N SER A 79 -17.72 -3.48 -15.15
CA SER A 79 -18.32 -4.11 -16.34
C SER A 79 -18.21 -5.63 -16.37
N LEU A 80 -17.56 -6.26 -15.38
CA LEU A 80 -17.35 -7.71 -15.33
C LEU A 80 -18.66 -8.48 -15.16
N LYS A 81 -18.65 -9.73 -15.65
CA LYS A 81 -19.77 -10.68 -15.50
C LYS A 81 -19.29 -11.98 -14.89
N MET A 82 -20.10 -12.62 -14.08
CA MET A 82 -19.84 -13.97 -13.59
C MET A 82 -19.66 -14.94 -14.77
N GLY A 83 -18.72 -15.86 -14.63
CA GLY A 83 -18.33 -16.79 -15.68
C GLY A 83 -17.37 -16.22 -16.74
N GLN A 84 -17.03 -14.92 -16.66
CA GLN A 84 -16.04 -14.34 -17.55
C GLN A 84 -14.64 -14.90 -17.24
N GLY A 85 -13.90 -15.29 -18.30
CA GLY A 85 -12.53 -15.80 -18.15
C GLY A 85 -11.56 -14.75 -17.62
N VAL A 86 -10.69 -15.15 -16.71
CA VAL A 86 -9.65 -14.31 -16.11
C VAL A 86 -8.30 -15.04 -16.08
N ILE A 87 -7.23 -14.25 -16.02
CA ILE A 87 -5.84 -14.72 -15.97
C ILE A 87 -5.19 -14.05 -14.78
N ALA A 88 -4.70 -14.83 -13.83
CA ALA A 88 -3.93 -14.32 -12.71
C ALA A 88 -2.43 -14.49 -12.96
N ILE A 89 -1.66 -13.43 -12.76
CA ILE A 89 -0.21 -13.41 -12.91
C ILE A 89 0.42 -12.99 -11.58
N GLY A 90 1.49 -13.70 -11.20
CA GLY A 90 2.26 -13.40 -10.00
C GLY A 90 3.47 -14.32 -9.88
N ASN A 91 4.17 -14.23 -8.75
CA ASN A 91 5.30 -15.10 -8.43
C ASN A 91 4.90 -16.01 -7.25
N ALA A 92 4.04 -17.01 -7.55
CA ALA A 92 3.56 -17.94 -6.56
C ALA A 92 4.74 -18.70 -5.91
N LEU A 93 4.79 -18.69 -4.58
CA LEU A 93 5.80 -19.37 -3.78
C LEU A 93 7.26 -18.93 -4.05
N GLY A 94 7.48 -17.85 -4.77
CA GLY A 94 8.83 -17.39 -5.11
C GLY A 94 9.56 -18.22 -6.15
N LEU A 95 8.85 -19.07 -6.89
CA LEU A 95 9.42 -20.00 -7.87
C LEU A 95 9.53 -19.42 -9.31
N GLY A 96 9.38 -18.10 -9.44
CA GLY A 96 9.35 -17.39 -10.71
C GLY A 96 7.92 -17.00 -11.11
N GLN A 97 7.82 -16.23 -12.20
CA GLN A 97 6.53 -15.79 -12.70
C GLN A 97 5.65 -16.98 -13.07
N SER A 98 4.44 -17.00 -12.58
CA SER A 98 3.44 -18.03 -12.83
C SER A 98 2.15 -17.39 -13.35
N VAL A 99 1.43 -18.15 -14.16
CA VAL A 99 0.16 -17.78 -14.76
C VAL A 99 -0.87 -18.84 -14.41
N THR A 100 -2.00 -18.42 -13.84
CA THR A 100 -3.15 -19.29 -13.60
C THR A 100 -4.37 -18.74 -14.35
N VAL A 101 -5.27 -19.61 -14.78
CA VAL A 101 -6.47 -19.24 -15.54
C VAL A 101 -7.70 -19.73 -14.81
N GLY A 102 -8.74 -18.95 -14.82
CA GLY A 102 -10.02 -19.28 -14.22
C GLY A 102 -11.11 -18.34 -14.72
N HIS A 103 -12.13 -18.18 -13.90
CA HIS A 103 -13.30 -17.37 -14.22
C HIS A 103 -13.65 -16.47 -13.04
N VAL A 104 -14.45 -15.46 -13.29
CA VAL A 104 -15.12 -14.67 -12.25
C VAL A 104 -16.19 -15.55 -11.61
N SER A 105 -16.00 -15.93 -10.36
CA SER A 105 -16.94 -16.76 -9.60
C SER A 105 -18.01 -15.92 -8.92
N ALA A 106 -17.66 -14.73 -8.43
CA ALA A 106 -18.61 -13.75 -7.87
C ALA A 106 -18.06 -12.32 -8.00
N LEU A 107 -18.97 -11.37 -8.03
CA LEU A 107 -18.69 -9.94 -8.04
C LEU A 107 -19.26 -9.29 -6.78
N ASN A 108 -18.63 -8.19 -6.36
CA ASN A 108 -19.02 -7.44 -5.17
C ASN A 108 -19.18 -8.33 -3.92
N ARG A 109 -18.32 -9.36 -3.81
CA ARG A 109 -18.32 -10.26 -2.68
C ARG A 109 -17.83 -9.51 -1.45
N GLU A 110 -18.65 -9.43 -0.42
CA GLU A 110 -18.25 -8.91 0.87
C GLU A 110 -17.62 -10.03 1.69
N ILE A 111 -16.41 -9.81 2.15
CA ILE A 111 -15.68 -10.68 3.05
C ILE A 111 -15.29 -9.92 4.31
N LYS A 112 -15.29 -10.60 5.44
CA LYS A 112 -14.77 -10.02 6.69
C LYS A 112 -13.30 -10.39 6.82
N VAL A 113 -12.49 -9.35 6.99
CA VAL A 113 -11.05 -9.47 7.22
C VAL A 113 -10.73 -8.64 8.45
N ASP A 114 -10.32 -9.31 9.52
CA ASP A 114 -10.22 -8.71 10.83
C ASP A 114 -11.59 -8.05 11.21
N ASP A 115 -11.61 -6.79 11.60
CA ASP A 115 -12.85 -6.06 11.93
C ASP A 115 -13.43 -5.27 10.73
N ALA A 116 -12.85 -5.40 9.53
CA ALA A 116 -13.29 -4.66 8.33
C ALA A 116 -14.05 -5.55 7.34
N THR A 117 -15.04 -4.97 6.66
CA THR A 117 -15.68 -5.59 5.50
C THR A 117 -15.00 -5.11 4.23
N LYS A 118 -14.52 -6.06 3.41
CA LYS A 118 -13.88 -5.80 2.11
C LYS A 118 -14.77 -6.28 0.99
N THR A 119 -14.84 -5.51 -0.08
CA THR A 119 -15.53 -5.90 -1.31
C THR A 119 -14.50 -6.38 -2.32
N VAL A 120 -14.65 -7.60 -2.81
CA VAL A 120 -13.66 -8.26 -3.68
C VAL A 120 -14.31 -8.89 -4.91
N ILE A 121 -13.49 -9.18 -5.93
CA ILE A 121 -13.80 -10.13 -6.99
C ILE A 121 -13.42 -11.51 -6.48
N GLN A 122 -14.30 -12.50 -6.61
CA GLN A 122 -13.98 -13.90 -6.37
C GLN A 122 -13.69 -14.61 -7.69
N THR A 123 -12.66 -15.45 -7.71
CA THR A 123 -12.24 -16.24 -8.87
C THR A 123 -11.86 -17.66 -8.46
N ASP A 124 -12.00 -18.60 -9.38
CA ASP A 124 -11.48 -19.97 -9.27
C ASP A 124 -10.06 -20.11 -9.83
N ALA A 125 -9.49 -19.05 -10.43
CA ALA A 125 -8.06 -19.02 -10.73
C ALA A 125 -7.26 -19.19 -9.44
N ALA A 126 -6.22 -20.02 -9.46
CA ALA A 126 -5.41 -20.28 -8.27
C ALA A 126 -4.66 -19.02 -7.80
N ILE A 127 -5.06 -18.49 -6.65
CA ILE A 127 -4.40 -17.39 -5.95
C ILE A 127 -3.75 -17.94 -4.69
N ASN A 128 -2.42 -17.93 -4.66
CA ASN A 128 -1.62 -18.50 -3.58
C ASN A 128 -0.64 -17.43 -3.03
N PRO A 129 -0.05 -17.66 -1.84
CA PRO A 129 1.01 -16.82 -1.33
C PRO A 129 2.10 -16.58 -2.38
N GLY A 130 2.46 -15.31 -2.58
CA GLY A 130 3.36 -14.85 -3.64
C GLY A 130 2.64 -14.19 -4.82
N ASN A 131 1.36 -14.53 -5.11
CA ASN A 131 0.56 -13.83 -6.12
C ASN A 131 0.00 -12.48 -5.63
N SER A 132 -0.05 -12.24 -4.30
CA SER A 132 -0.50 -10.96 -3.74
C SER A 132 0.23 -9.79 -4.37
N GLY A 133 -0.52 -8.78 -4.80
CA GLY A 133 -0.05 -7.60 -5.51
C GLY A 133 0.10 -7.79 -7.03
N GLY A 134 0.00 -9.02 -7.52
CA GLY A 134 0.01 -9.34 -8.96
C GLY A 134 -1.32 -9.04 -9.65
N ALA A 135 -1.34 -9.15 -10.97
CA ALA A 135 -2.48 -8.79 -11.79
C ALA A 135 -3.51 -9.92 -11.93
N LEU A 136 -4.79 -9.56 -11.83
CA LEU A 136 -5.90 -10.31 -12.42
C LEU A 136 -6.29 -9.61 -13.72
N LEU A 137 -6.21 -10.31 -14.85
CA LEU A 137 -6.46 -9.78 -16.17
C LEU A 137 -7.73 -10.33 -16.78
N ASN A 138 -8.36 -9.56 -17.65
CA ASN A 138 -9.38 -10.05 -18.57
C ASN A 138 -8.75 -10.65 -19.83
N SER A 139 -9.58 -11.18 -20.76
CA SER A 139 -9.12 -11.77 -22.02
C SER A 139 -8.45 -10.78 -22.99
N LYS A 140 -8.54 -9.49 -22.73
CA LYS A 140 -7.85 -8.43 -23.51
C LYS A 140 -6.49 -8.08 -22.92
N GLY A 141 -6.09 -8.68 -21.80
CA GLY A 141 -4.87 -8.34 -21.07
C GLY A 141 -4.98 -7.05 -20.25
N GLU A 142 -6.17 -6.54 -19.98
CA GLU A 142 -6.40 -5.39 -19.12
C GLU A 142 -6.50 -5.84 -17.65
N VAL A 143 -5.91 -5.09 -16.73
CA VAL A 143 -5.97 -5.35 -15.29
C VAL A 143 -7.37 -5.03 -14.79
N ILE A 144 -8.07 -6.04 -14.28
CA ILE A 144 -9.41 -5.92 -13.69
C ILE A 144 -9.40 -6.08 -12.18
N GLY A 145 -8.28 -6.53 -11.62
CA GLY A 145 -8.09 -6.66 -10.17
C GLY A 145 -6.64 -6.84 -9.79
N ILE A 146 -6.38 -6.65 -8.49
CA ILE A 146 -5.09 -6.90 -7.84
C ILE A 146 -5.25 -8.14 -6.97
N ASN A 147 -4.50 -9.20 -7.27
CA ASN A 147 -4.58 -10.48 -6.57
C ASN A 147 -4.32 -10.33 -5.08
N GLU A 148 -5.09 -11.05 -4.26
CA GLU A 148 -5.06 -10.93 -2.81
C GLU A 148 -5.09 -12.32 -2.15
N ALA A 149 -3.92 -12.86 -1.86
CA ALA A 149 -3.81 -14.21 -1.26
C ALA A 149 -4.05 -14.21 0.26
N LYS A 150 -3.90 -13.06 0.94
CA LYS A 150 -4.10 -12.96 2.40
C LYS A 150 -5.52 -13.32 2.82
N TYR A 151 -6.51 -13.07 1.95
CA TYR A 151 -7.92 -13.31 2.26
C TYR A 151 -8.39 -14.72 1.90
N ALA A 152 -7.58 -15.47 1.17
CA ALA A 152 -7.89 -16.84 0.79
C ALA A 152 -7.68 -17.80 2.00
N ASP A 153 -8.65 -18.68 2.25
CA ASP A 153 -8.47 -19.79 3.16
C ASP A 153 -7.71 -20.90 2.42
N THR A 154 -6.48 -21.16 2.81
CA THR A 154 -5.62 -22.16 2.18
C THR A 154 -6.14 -23.59 2.30
N SER A 155 -7.15 -23.83 3.13
CA SER A 155 -7.84 -25.12 3.25
C SER A 155 -8.98 -25.30 2.24
N VAL A 156 -9.35 -24.24 1.49
CA VAL A 156 -10.45 -24.24 0.52
C VAL A 156 -9.87 -24.03 -0.89
N GLU A 157 -10.01 -25.04 -1.74
CA GLU A 157 -9.64 -24.97 -3.15
C GLU A 157 -10.69 -24.23 -3.99
N GLY A 158 -10.22 -23.53 -5.04
CA GLY A 158 -11.10 -22.87 -6.02
C GLY A 158 -11.74 -21.56 -5.53
N VAL A 159 -11.22 -20.97 -4.46
CA VAL A 159 -11.64 -19.65 -3.96
C VAL A 159 -10.43 -18.73 -3.84
N GLY A 160 -10.29 -17.85 -4.80
CA GLY A 160 -9.31 -16.77 -4.80
C GLY A 160 -10.01 -15.41 -4.80
N TYR A 161 -9.30 -14.37 -4.37
CA TYR A 161 -9.82 -13.02 -4.30
C TYR A 161 -8.91 -12.01 -4.98
N ALA A 162 -9.50 -10.93 -5.48
CA ALA A 162 -8.78 -9.78 -6.00
C ALA A 162 -9.49 -8.48 -5.63
N ILE A 163 -8.72 -7.45 -5.37
CA ILE A 163 -9.22 -6.08 -5.16
C ILE A 163 -9.70 -5.55 -6.51
N PRO A 164 -10.97 -5.10 -6.67
CA PRO A 164 -11.48 -4.58 -7.93
C PRO A 164 -10.69 -3.34 -8.38
N ILE A 165 -10.25 -3.32 -9.65
CA ILE A 165 -9.42 -2.21 -10.15
C ILE A 165 -10.17 -0.88 -10.17
N SER A 166 -11.47 -0.87 -10.45
CA SER A 166 -12.29 0.36 -10.47
C SER A 166 -12.35 1.02 -9.08
N LYS A 167 -12.21 0.24 -7.99
CA LYS A 167 -12.10 0.77 -6.62
C LYS A 167 -10.68 1.18 -6.24
N ALA A 168 -9.70 0.52 -6.81
CA ALA A 168 -8.29 0.76 -6.52
C ALA A 168 -7.72 1.97 -7.27
N LYS A 169 -8.27 2.32 -8.43
CA LYS A 169 -7.70 3.28 -9.38
C LYS A 169 -7.43 4.65 -8.75
N ASP A 170 -8.43 5.26 -8.12
CA ASP A 170 -8.28 6.60 -7.53
C ASP A 170 -7.25 6.60 -6.38
N ILE A 171 -7.18 5.49 -5.63
CA ILE A 171 -6.18 5.31 -4.58
C ILE A 171 -4.78 5.19 -5.20
N ILE A 172 -4.62 4.38 -6.24
CA ILE A 172 -3.35 4.21 -6.96
C ILE A 172 -2.88 5.55 -7.52
N ASP A 173 -3.79 6.30 -8.16
CA ASP A 173 -3.49 7.62 -8.73
C ASP A 173 -3.01 8.60 -7.65
N ASP A 174 -3.64 8.62 -6.47
CA ASP A 174 -3.19 9.42 -5.32
C ASP A 174 -1.81 8.96 -4.83
N LEU A 175 -1.62 7.65 -4.60
CA LEU A 175 -0.36 7.11 -4.10
C LEU A 175 0.82 7.39 -5.06
N MET A 176 0.57 7.40 -6.37
CA MET A 176 1.58 7.69 -7.39
C MET A 176 2.09 9.14 -7.32
N THR A 177 1.31 10.07 -6.77
CA THR A 177 1.70 11.50 -6.65
C THR A 177 2.51 11.80 -5.40
N ARG A 178 2.56 10.88 -4.43
CA ARG A 178 3.23 11.11 -3.16
C ARG A 178 4.75 11.14 -3.33
N THR A 179 5.45 11.68 -2.32
CA THR A 179 6.92 11.69 -2.28
C THR A 179 7.43 10.30 -1.90
N THR A 180 8.41 9.80 -2.66
CA THR A 180 9.03 8.50 -2.39
C THR A 180 9.80 8.53 -1.08
N LYS A 181 9.57 7.53 -0.22
CA LYS A 181 10.10 7.43 1.14
C LYS A 181 11.50 6.84 1.11
N ILE A 182 12.50 7.70 1.09
CA ILE A 182 13.91 7.30 1.21
C ILE A 182 14.36 7.62 2.63
N ALA A 183 14.78 6.60 3.38
CA ALA A 183 15.27 6.80 4.73
C ALA A 183 16.48 7.75 4.72
N VAL A 184 16.47 8.75 5.59
CA VAL A 184 17.57 9.68 5.78
C VAL A 184 18.45 9.24 6.94
N SER A 185 19.72 9.64 6.93
CA SER A 185 20.63 9.30 8.04
C SER A 185 20.11 9.86 9.37
N GLU A 186 20.34 9.15 10.48
CA GLU A 186 19.88 9.57 11.81
C GLU A 186 20.28 11.01 12.16
N SER A 187 21.46 11.46 11.71
CA SER A 187 21.96 12.82 11.94
C SER A 187 21.21 13.92 11.18
N GLU A 188 20.46 13.55 10.14
CA GLU A 188 19.69 14.46 9.31
C GLU A 188 18.20 14.42 9.60
N GLN A 189 17.73 13.41 10.37
CA GLN A 189 16.32 13.23 10.66
C GLN A 189 15.74 14.42 11.43
N GLY A 190 14.54 14.82 11.01
CA GLY A 190 13.73 15.78 11.73
C GLY A 190 13.01 15.17 12.94
N TYR A 191 12.60 16.00 13.87
CA TYR A 191 11.74 15.58 14.99
C TYR A 191 10.66 16.63 15.23
N LEU A 192 9.50 16.18 15.69
CA LEU A 192 8.36 17.06 15.95
C LEU A 192 8.49 17.84 17.24
N GLY A 193 9.21 17.29 18.22
CA GLY A 193 9.37 17.88 19.55
C GLY A 193 8.10 17.80 20.40
N ILE A 194 7.50 16.62 20.45
CA ILE A 194 6.28 16.33 21.21
C ILE A 194 6.48 15.12 22.13
N GLN A 195 5.81 15.13 23.28
CA GLN A 195 5.67 13.95 24.13
C GLN A 195 4.34 13.28 23.85
N LEU A 196 4.36 11.97 23.72
CA LEU A 196 3.30 11.18 23.13
C LEU A 196 2.83 10.04 24.04
N ARG A 197 1.57 9.62 23.87
CA ARG A 197 1.03 8.36 24.41
C ARG A 197 0.25 7.64 23.31
N ASN A 198 0.38 6.32 23.24
CA ASN A 198 -0.43 5.53 22.35
C ASN A 198 -1.88 5.49 22.84
N ILE A 199 -2.81 5.61 21.90
CA ILE A 199 -4.20 5.22 22.07
C ILE A 199 -4.36 3.92 21.31
N ASP A 200 -4.36 2.82 22.04
CA ASP A 200 -4.58 1.50 21.47
C ASP A 200 -6.06 1.29 21.11
N GLU A 201 -6.35 0.19 20.43
CA GLU A 201 -7.70 -0.13 19.98
C GLU A 201 -8.70 -0.26 21.12
N SER A 202 -8.29 -0.81 22.27
CA SER A 202 -9.15 -0.98 23.46
C SER A 202 -9.52 0.37 24.04
N MET A 203 -8.57 1.28 24.18
CA MET A 203 -8.80 2.66 24.63
C MET A 203 -9.68 3.42 23.64
N ALA A 204 -9.39 3.30 22.35
CA ALA A 204 -10.16 3.93 21.28
C ALA A 204 -11.64 3.52 21.35
N LYS A 205 -11.92 2.22 21.43
CA LYS A 205 -13.29 1.68 21.59
C LYS A 205 -13.97 2.11 22.89
N MET A 206 -13.24 2.10 24.02
CA MET A 206 -13.78 2.42 25.34
C MET A 206 -14.22 3.88 25.45
N TYR A 207 -13.46 4.79 24.88
CA TYR A 207 -13.68 6.24 25.03
C TYR A 207 -14.25 6.91 23.76
N GLY A 208 -14.54 6.15 22.70
CA GLY A 208 -15.06 6.69 21.43
C GLY A 208 -14.07 7.61 20.70
N MET A 209 -12.77 7.37 20.85
CA MET A 209 -11.68 8.13 20.23
C MET A 209 -11.10 7.37 19.03
N PRO A 210 -10.40 8.05 18.11
CA PRO A 210 -9.63 7.34 17.10
C PRO A 210 -8.41 6.65 17.73
N GLN A 211 -8.01 5.54 17.16
CA GLN A 211 -6.69 4.96 17.39
C GLN A 211 -5.61 5.90 16.82
N GLY A 212 -4.49 6.04 17.51
CA GLY A 212 -3.43 6.94 17.09
C GLY A 212 -2.48 7.31 18.23
N VAL A 213 -1.87 8.46 18.09
CA VAL A 213 -0.88 8.97 19.05
C VAL A 213 -1.37 10.27 19.67
N TYR A 214 -1.62 10.24 20.98
CA TYR A 214 -2.08 11.39 21.76
C TYR A 214 -0.92 12.33 22.10
N VAL A 215 -1.07 13.60 21.79
CA VAL A 215 -0.09 14.66 22.12
C VAL A 215 -0.27 15.06 23.57
N TYR A 216 0.66 14.63 24.41
CA TYR A 216 0.64 14.92 25.83
C TYR A 216 1.24 16.29 26.16
N LYS A 217 2.37 16.64 25.48
CA LYS A 217 3.08 17.91 25.66
C LYS A 217 3.78 18.31 24.38
N ILE A 218 3.77 19.60 24.07
CA ILE A 218 4.56 20.22 23.02
C ILE A 218 5.77 20.90 23.66
N MET A 219 6.97 20.63 23.14
CA MET A 219 8.20 21.21 23.66
C MET A 219 8.38 22.61 23.07
N GLU A 220 8.79 23.55 23.90
CA GLU A 220 9.18 24.91 23.47
C GLU A 220 10.31 24.80 22.42
N ASP A 221 10.36 25.74 21.48
CA ASP A 221 11.36 25.79 20.41
C ASP A 221 11.41 24.55 19.48
N SER A 222 10.27 23.86 19.33
CA SER A 222 10.13 22.70 18.45
C SER A 222 9.35 23.01 17.17
N ALA A 223 9.41 22.11 16.17
CA ALA A 223 8.61 22.21 14.97
C ALA A 223 7.09 22.25 15.29
N ALA A 224 6.67 21.45 16.26
CA ALA A 224 5.27 21.41 16.70
C ALA A 224 4.81 22.71 17.38
N ALA A 225 5.69 23.40 18.11
CA ALA A 225 5.36 24.66 18.78
C ALA A 225 5.03 25.79 17.80
N GLY A 226 5.56 25.73 16.59
CA GLY A 226 5.30 26.69 15.51
C GLY A 226 4.13 26.33 14.59
N SER A 227 3.37 25.28 14.92
CA SER A 227 2.28 24.75 14.08
C SER A 227 0.91 24.92 14.76
N ASP A 228 -0.15 24.50 14.05
CA ASP A 228 -1.53 24.45 14.59
C ASP A 228 -1.79 23.16 15.41
N LEU A 229 -0.76 22.39 15.75
CA LEU A 229 -0.88 21.23 16.63
C LEU A 229 -1.03 21.67 18.08
N HIS A 230 -1.97 21.08 18.79
CA HIS A 230 -2.22 21.40 20.18
C HIS A 230 -2.03 20.19 21.11
N GLU A 231 -1.72 20.45 22.37
CA GLU A 231 -1.81 19.42 23.42
C GLU A 231 -3.25 18.91 23.48
N LYS A 232 -3.41 17.59 23.66
CA LYS A 232 -4.66 16.81 23.61
C LYS A 232 -5.17 16.47 22.22
N ASP A 233 -4.47 16.84 21.15
CA ASP A 233 -4.75 16.31 19.83
C ASP A 233 -4.34 14.85 19.71
N ILE A 234 -5.04 14.09 18.87
CA ILE A 234 -4.69 12.72 18.53
C ILE A 234 -4.23 12.71 17.08
N ILE A 235 -2.96 12.40 16.85
CA ILE A 235 -2.39 12.26 15.51
C ILE A 235 -2.82 10.91 14.96
N THR A 236 -3.51 10.93 13.80
CA THR A 236 -4.04 9.76 13.13
C THR A 236 -3.39 9.48 11.78
N LYS A 237 -2.77 10.52 11.15
CA LYS A 237 -2.02 10.38 9.88
C LYS A 237 -0.85 11.38 9.85
N LEU A 238 0.19 11.00 9.06
CA LEU A 238 1.28 11.88 8.63
C LEU A 238 1.36 11.78 7.09
N ASP A 239 1.21 12.90 6.39
CA ASP A 239 1.16 13.00 4.92
C ASP A 239 0.22 11.95 4.29
N GLY A 240 -0.94 11.75 4.91
CA GLY A 240 -1.96 10.79 4.49
C GLY A 240 -1.72 9.34 4.93
N GLU A 241 -0.53 8.99 5.43
CA GLU A 241 -0.23 7.66 5.95
C GLU A 241 -0.81 7.47 7.34
N LYS A 242 -1.50 6.34 7.57
CA LYS A 242 -2.14 6.03 8.85
C LYS A 242 -1.11 5.84 9.96
N ILE A 243 -1.42 6.42 11.12
CA ILE A 243 -0.66 6.25 12.36
C ILE A 243 -1.58 5.60 13.38
N SER A 244 -1.26 4.38 13.78
CA SER A 244 -1.99 3.63 14.80
C SER A 244 -1.29 3.66 16.15
N ASN A 245 0.02 3.92 16.18
CA ASN A 245 0.85 3.94 17.38
C ASN A 245 2.13 4.76 17.17
N TYR A 246 2.92 4.91 18.25
CA TYR A 246 4.20 5.63 18.20
C TYR A 246 5.21 5.02 17.23
N ALA A 247 5.26 3.70 17.09
CA ALA A 247 6.23 3.05 16.20
C ALA A 247 5.96 3.41 14.73
N ASP A 248 4.69 3.51 14.32
CA ASP A 248 4.32 3.97 12.98
C ASP A 248 4.81 5.39 12.72
N LEU A 249 4.55 6.30 13.68
CA LEU A 249 5.00 7.69 13.57
C LEU A 249 6.53 7.79 13.52
N ALA A 250 7.22 7.07 14.41
CA ALA A 250 8.69 7.06 14.45
C ALA A 250 9.28 6.53 13.14
N LYS A 251 8.72 5.43 12.59
CA LYS A 251 9.13 4.88 11.30
C LYS A 251 8.94 5.88 10.16
N LEU A 252 7.78 6.55 10.11
CA LEU A 252 7.52 7.55 9.07
C LEU A 252 8.47 8.73 9.16
N LEU A 253 8.80 9.21 10.36
CA LEU A 253 9.72 10.33 10.55
C LEU A 253 11.15 10.03 10.07
N THR A 254 11.56 8.76 9.95
CA THR A 254 12.87 8.40 9.40
C THR A 254 13.05 8.81 7.92
N TYR A 255 11.97 9.15 7.24
CA TYR A 255 12.00 9.59 5.83
C TYR A 255 12.09 11.10 5.66
N TYR A 256 12.06 11.89 6.75
CA TYR A 256 12.04 13.35 6.69
C TYR A 256 13.29 13.94 7.32
N LYS A 257 13.86 14.93 6.64
CA LYS A 257 15.00 15.70 7.13
C LYS A 257 14.55 16.82 8.05
N SER A 258 15.47 17.27 8.89
CA SER A 258 15.27 18.53 9.61
C SER A 258 15.05 19.68 8.61
N GLY A 259 13.94 20.40 8.77
CA GLY A 259 13.51 21.48 7.86
C GLY A 259 12.47 21.05 6.82
N ASP A 260 12.18 19.75 6.65
CA ASP A 260 11.08 19.30 5.81
C ASP A 260 9.72 19.69 6.46
N THR A 261 8.73 19.95 5.61
CA THR A 261 7.37 20.22 6.06
C THR A 261 6.52 18.97 5.91
N VAL A 262 5.79 18.61 6.96
CA VAL A 262 4.86 17.47 6.99
C VAL A 262 3.46 17.91 7.36
N THR A 263 2.45 17.21 6.88
CA THR A 263 1.05 17.44 7.22
C THR A 263 0.58 16.38 8.20
N LEU A 264 0.16 16.81 9.40
CA LEU A 264 -0.46 15.91 10.37
C LEU A 264 -1.99 15.99 10.25
N THR A 265 -2.65 14.84 10.18
CA THR A 265 -4.10 14.75 10.38
C THR A 265 -4.35 14.44 11.83
N VAL A 266 -5.10 15.30 12.49
CA VAL A 266 -5.38 15.18 13.92
C VAL A 266 -6.89 15.19 14.20
N GLN A 267 -7.28 14.56 15.29
CA GLN A 267 -8.59 14.77 15.93
C GLN A 267 -8.36 15.51 17.24
N SER A 268 -8.91 16.71 17.33
CA SER A 268 -8.84 17.50 18.57
C SER A 268 -9.87 17.01 19.57
N LEU A 269 -9.45 16.86 20.83
CA LEU A 269 -10.34 16.56 21.96
C LEU A 269 -10.78 17.83 22.70
N VAL A 270 -10.35 18.99 22.25
CA VAL A 270 -10.76 20.29 22.81
C VAL A 270 -11.90 20.84 21.96
N ASN A 271 -13.09 20.99 22.58
CA ASN A 271 -14.21 21.76 22.04
C ASN A 271 -13.98 23.24 22.22
#